data_b3018613ddcbf91fe34d3f7a9f5d749d
#
_entry.id   b3018613ddcbf91fe34d3f7a9f5d749d
#
_cell.length_a   1.000
_cell.length_b   1.000
_cell.length_c   1.000
_cell.angle_alpha   90.00
_cell.angle_beta   90.00
_cell.angle_gamma   90.00
#
_symmetry.space_group_name_H-M   'P 1'
#
loop_
_entity.id
_entity.type
_entity.pdbx_description
1 polymer ?
#
loop_
_entity_poly.entity_id
_entity_poly.type
_entity_poly.pdbx_seq_one_letter_code
_entity_poly.pdbx_strand_id
1 'polypeptide(L)'
;ANALDYDSMDALKKATDKPLIIINESMQFSAGVNLNYVMDFVKNKDFKAIEKFIKYFQDTCRHLKFCDKPVISAPSGLTLGGGAEVLLQSNFVVSHTNLVIGLVETIVGLVPGGGGCKEMLWRWSQTENGKSDLDYAPLKVFDIIGYAKTASSPDEALPLLYLTKHDKKIMNRNNLLLEAKKLINNNKDFIPPNECTFKLSGDVVRGKMYKILDKLYEEKKILEHGLVVGKELAYVLSGGKTNSKNVLTEEDLYSLELESFMKLISKKETQDRIIHTLNTGKPLIN
;
A
#
# COMPACT_ATOMS: atom_id res chain seq x y z
N ALA A 1 7.75 8.95 13.92
CA ALA A 1 6.72 8.90 12.87
C ALA A 1 6.05 7.50 12.76
N ASN A 2 6.24 6.66 13.78
CA ASN A 2 5.76 5.26 13.81
C ASN A 2 6.14 4.51 12.52
N ALA A 3 7.40 4.66 12.10
CA ALA A 3 7.92 3.96 10.94
C ALA A 3 8.06 2.46 11.25
N LEU A 4 7.76 1.63 10.26
CA LEU A 4 7.79 0.17 10.37
C LEU A 4 9.21 -0.36 10.17
N ASP A 5 9.66 -1.17 11.13
CA ASP A 5 10.91 -1.92 11.14
C ASP A 5 10.67 -3.36 11.65
N TYR A 6 11.71 -4.17 11.80
CA TYR A 6 11.55 -5.55 12.26
C TYR A 6 10.88 -5.64 13.63
N ASP A 7 11.23 -4.77 14.59
CA ASP A 7 10.69 -4.82 15.95
C ASP A 7 9.18 -4.53 15.96
N SER A 8 8.75 -3.51 15.22
CA SER A 8 7.34 -3.16 15.08
C SER A 8 6.53 -4.23 14.34
N MET A 9 7.11 -4.84 13.30
CA MET A 9 6.48 -5.94 12.56
C MET A 9 6.35 -7.21 13.42
N ASP A 10 7.38 -7.53 14.22
CA ASP A 10 7.33 -8.62 15.20
C ASP A 10 6.28 -8.39 16.28
N ALA A 11 6.20 -7.17 16.79
CA ALA A 11 5.18 -6.80 17.77
C ALA A 11 3.76 -6.98 17.19
N LEU A 12 3.54 -6.54 15.94
CA LEU A 12 2.25 -6.72 15.27
C LEU A 12 1.90 -8.22 15.13
N LYS A 13 2.83 -9.05 14.65
CA LYS A 13 2.59 -10.50 14.48
C LYS A 13 2.31 -11.21 15.80
N LYS A 14 3.09 -10.92 16.84
CA LYS A 14 2.90 -11.52 18.18
C LYS A 14 1.58 -11.08 18.85
N ALA A 15 1.11 -9.87 18.54
CA ALA A 15 -0.12 -9.36 19.14
C ALA A 15 -1.39 -10.04 18.59
N THR A 16 -1.32 -10.75 17.46
CA THR A 16 -2.46 -11.44 16.83
C THR A 16 -2.89 -12.73 17.53
N ASP A 17 -2.20 -13.18 18.57
CA ASP A 17 -2.69 -14.27 19.44
C ASP A 17 -4.05 -13.94 20.05
N LYS A 18 -4.42 -12.68 20.07
CA LYS A 18 -5.70 -12.14 20.54
C LYS A 18 -6.24 -11.13 19.52
N PRO A 19 -7.55 -10.77 19.57
CA PRO A 19 -8.06 -9.67 18.76
C PRO A 19 -7.19 -8.42 18.93
N LEU A 20 -6.72 -7.85 17.82
CA LEU A 20 -5.74 -6.77 17.79
C LEU A 20 -6.39 -5.43 17.42
N ILE A 21 -6.07 -4.38 18.15
CA ILE A 21 -6.34 -3.00 17.76
C ILE A 21 -5.01 -2.29 17.55
N ILE A 22 -4.77 -1.85 16.31
CA ILE A 22 -3.62 -1.01 15.94
C ILE A 22 -4.07 0.45 16.06
N ILE A 23 -3.53 1.18 17.01
CA ILE A 23 -3.90 2.56 17.32
C ILE A 23 -2.66 3.38 17.65
N ASN A 24 -2.70 4.69 17.41
CA ASN A 24 -1.62 5.60 17.74
C ASN A 24 -2.05 6.65 18.78
N GLU A 25 -1.16 6.94 19.72
CA GLU A 25 -1.30 8.08 20.65
C GLU A 25 -0.66 9.36 20.09
N SER A 26 0.33 9.21 19.19
CA SER A 26 1.02 10.32 18.52
C SER A 26 0.15 11.01 17.46
N MET A 27 0.72 12.05 16.82
CA MET A 27 0.06 12.79 15.73
C MET A 27 -0.11 11.97 14.44
N GLN A 28 0.58 10.83 14.31
CA GLN A 28 0.62 10.03 13.09
C GLN A 28 0.36 8.56 13.41
N PHE A 29 -0.46 7.91 12.59
CA PHE A 29 -0.65 6.46 12.68
C PHE A 29 0.63 5.73 12.25
N SER A 30 1.07 5.97 11.01
CA SER A 30 2.39 5.53 10.52
C SER A 30 2.76 6.29 9.24
N ALA A 31 4.03 6.67 9.13
CA ALA A 31 4.61 7.23 7.90
C ALA A 31 5.12 6.15 6.93
N GLY A 32 4.87 4.86 7.22
CA GLY A 32 5.29 3.74 6.40
C GLY A 32 6.59 3.07 6.86
N VAL A 33 7.21 2.36 5.93
CA VAL A 33 8.46 1.62 6.16
C VAL A 33 9.59 2.57 6.53
N ASN A 34 10.44 2.17 7.47
CA ASN A 34 11.62 2.94 7.90
C ASN A 34 12.66 3.03 6.77
N LEU A 35 12.57 4.08 5.98
CA LEU A 35 13.47 4.29 4.83
C LEU A 35 14.93 4.53 5.26
N ASN A 36 15.22 5.02 6.47
CA ASN A 36 16.59 5.10 6.98
C ASN A 36 17.19 3.70 7.08
N TYR A 37 16.42 2.75 7.59
CA TYR A 37 16.84 1.35 7.71
C TYR A 37 17.15 0.74 6.34
N VAL A 38 16.29 0.99 5.35
CA VAL A 38 16.53 0.55 3.96
C VAL A 38 17.79 1.21 3.38
N MET A 39 18.00 2.52 3.62
CA MET A 39 19.18 3.23 3.12
C MET A 39 20.49 2.81 3.78
N ASP A 40 20.45 2.32 5.01
CA ASP A 40 21.64 1.75 5.64
C ASP A 40 22.05 0.43 4.96
N PHE A 41 21.12 -0.41 4.54
CA PHE A 41 21.43 -1.57 3.69
C PHE A 41 21.96 -1.16 2.33
N VAL A 42 21.39 -0.12 1.69
CA VAL A 42 21.90 0.41 0.41
C VAL A 42 23.37 0.85 0.53
N LYS A 43 23.71 1.63 1.57
CA LYS A 43 25.10 2.08 1.83
C LYS A 43 26.07 0.90 1.96
N ASN A 44 25.63 -0.19 2.59
CA ASN A 44 26.40 -1.41 2.76
C ASN A 44 26.33 -2.35 1.53
N LYS A 45 25.62 -1.95 0.47
CA LYS A 45 25.36 -2.76 -0.74
C LYS A 45 24.71 -4.12 -0.45
N ASP A 46 23.99 -4.22 0.67
CA ASP A 46 23.30 -5.44 1.08
C ASP A 46 21.84 -5.46 0.59
N PHE A 47 21.68 -5.62 -0.72
CA PHE A 47 20.36 -5.72 -1.35
C PHE A 47 19.58 -6.97 -0.93
N LYS A 48 20.27 -8.04 -0.51
CA LYS A 48 19.61 -9.24 0.02
C LYS A 48 18.94 -8.96 1.37
N ALA A 49 19.52 -8.09 2.20
CA ALA A 49 18.87 -7.66 3.44
C ALA A 49 17.63 -6.81 3.16
N ILE A 50 17.66 -5.95 2.13
CA ILE A 50 16.47 -5.19 1.71
C ILE A 50 15.35 -6.15 1.25
N GLU A 51 15.67 -7.10 0.38
CA GLU A 51 14.71 -8.10 -0.10
C GLU A 51 14.07 -8.87 1.06
N LYS A 52 14.87 -9.36 2.01
CA LYS A 52 14.39 -10.04 3.21
C LYS A 52 13.49 -9.13 4.06
N PHE A 53 13.85 -7.86 4.21
CA PHE A 53 13.10 -6.90 4.98
C PHE A 53 11.72 -6.60 4.36
N ILE A 54 11.65 -6.39 3.05
CA ILE A 54 10.40 -6.17 2.33
C ILE A 54 9.55 -7.45 2.32
N LYS A 55 10.15 -8.61 2.10
CA LYS A 55 9.43 -9.89 2.21
C LYS A 55 8.84 -10.08 3.62
N TYR A 56 9.61 -9.75 4.65
CA TYR A 56 9.12 -9.82 6.03
C TYR A 56 7.95 -8.87 6.29
N PHE A 57 7.97 -7.68 5.67
CA PHE A 57 6.86 -6.76 5.71
C PHE A 57 5.61 -7.32 4.99
N GLN A 58 5.78 -7.91 3.81
CA GLN A 58 4.70 -8.61 3.09
C GLN A 58 4.08 -9.73 3.95
N ASP A 59 4.94 -10.56 4.54
CA ASP A 59 4.49 -11.66 5.41
C ASP A 59 3.75 -11.14 6.65
N THR A 60 4.15 -9.98 7.17
CA THR A 60 3.44 -9.31 8.28
C THR A 60 2.06 -8.82 7.84
N CYS A 61 1.98 -8.12 6.71
CA CYS A 61 0.73 -7.64 6.13
C CYS A 61 -0.23 -8.81 5.84
N ARG A 62 0.26 -9.88 5.22
CA ARG A 62 -0.51 -11.09 4.95
C ARG A 62 -1.01 -11.75 6.24
N HIS A 63 -0.14 -11.82 7.25
CA HIS A 63 -0.50 -12.38 8.55
C HIS A 63 -1.63 -11.59 9.21
N LEU A 64 -1.58 -10.25 9.20
CA LEU A 64 -2.64 -9.39 9.73
C LEU A 64 -3.99 -9.63 9.05
N LYS A 65 -4.00 -9.88 7.73
CA LYS A 65 -5.23 -10.12 6.96
C LYS A 65 -5.87 -11.46 7.27
N PHE A 66 -5.06 -12.51 7.44
CA PHE A 66 -5.53 -13.91 7.44
C PHE A 66 -5.43 -14.60 8.80
N CYS A 67 -4.96 -13.92 9.86
CA CYS A 67 -4.97 -14.53 11.19
C CYS A 67 -6.41 -14.79 11.67
N ASP A 68 -6.56 -15.77 12.56
CA ASP A 68 -7.86 -16.25 13.05
C ASP A 68 -8.53 -15.30 14.07
N LYS A 69 -7.90 -14.19 14.39
CA LYS A 69 -8.43 -13.13 15.26
C LYS A 69 -8.61 -11.83 14.48
N PRO A 70 -9.67 -11.06 14.75
CA PRO A 70 -9.90 -9.81 14.03
C PRO A 70 -8.82 -8.77 14.34
N VAL A 71 -8.32 -8.14 13.28
CA VAL A 71 -7.40 -7.01 13.33
C VAL A 71 -8.15 -5.75 12.96
N ILE A 72 -8.11 -4.73 13.84
CA ILE A 72 -8.76 -3.45 13.65
C ILE A 72 -7.69 -2.36 13.60
N SER A 73 -7.64 -1.60 12.52
CA SER A 73 -6.89 -0.35 12.48
C SER A 73 -7.74 0.82 12.97
N ALA A 74 -7.20 1.60 13.92
CA ALA A 74 -7.85 2.78 14.47
C ALA A 74 -6.99 4.04 14.25
N PRO A 75 -6.79 4.48 12.98
CA PRO A 75 -5.84 5.53 12.64
C PRO A 75 -6.34 6.92 12.99
N SER A 76 -5.38 7.79 13.38
CA SER A 76 -5.52 9.23 13.49
C SER A 76 -4.31 9.91 12.89
N GLY A 77 -4.51 10.91 12.02
CA GLY A 77 -3.44 11.63 11.34
C GLY A 77 -2.85 10.86 10.16
N LEU A 78 -1.55 11.05 9.90
CA LEU A 78 -0.88 10.48 8.73
C LEU A 78 -0.85 8.95 8.76
N THR A 79 -1.29 8.35 7.67
CA THR A 79 -1.38 6.92 7.41
C THR A 79 -0.90 6.69 5.97
N LEU A 80 0.42 6.74 5.76
CA LEU A 80 1.03 6.83 4.44
C LEU A 80 1.91 5.62 4.12
N GLY A 81 2.00 5.28 2.84
CA GLY A 81 2.84 4.21 2.36
C GLY A 81 2.59 2.89 3.09
N GLY A 82 3.62 2.25 3.64
CA GLY A 82 3.47 1.02 4.45
C GLY A 82 2.47 1.12 5.60
N GLY A 83 2.22 2.33 6.15
CA GLY A 83 1.17 2.54 7.14
C GLY A 83 -0.23 2.40 6.54
N ALA A 84 -0.43 2.86 5.31
CA ALA A 84 -1.65 2.60 4.55
C ALA A 84 -1.77 1.11 4.18
N GLU A 85 -0.67 0.44 3.86
CA GLU A 85 -0.66 -1.00 3.57
C GLU A 85 -1.10 -1.83 4.78
N VAL A 86 -0.63 -1.51 5.99
CA VAL A 86 -1.10 -2.15 7.23
C VAL A 86 -2.60 -1.92 7.44
N LEU A 87 -3.09 -0.70 7.22
CA LEU A 87 -4.52 -0.41 7.32
C LEU A 87 -5.33 -1.21 6.30
N LEU A 88 -4.87 -1.25 5.05
CA LEU A 88 -5.54 -1.97 3.96
C LEU A 88 -5.65 -3.48 4.22
N GLN A 89 -4.73 -4.06 5.00
CA GLN A 89 -4.73 -5.48 5.40
C GLN A 89 -5.49 -5.74 6.71
N SER A 90 -6.00 -4.69 7.37
CA SER A 90 -6.83 -4.86 8.57
C SER A 90 -8.26 -5.30 8.20
N ASN A 91 -8.88 -6.11 9.04
CA ASN A 91 -10.22 -6.63 8.77
C ASN A 91 -11.31 -5.56 8.97
N PHE A 92 -11.06 -4.61 9.86
CA PHE A 92 -11.98 -3.49 10.14
C PHE A 92 -11.18 -2.20 10.38
N VAL A 93 -11.81 -1.07 10.07
CA VAL A 93 -11.22 0.25 10.32
C VAL A 93 -12.19 1.13 11.11
N VAL A 94 -11.64 1.82 12.13
CA VAL A 94 -12.31 2.91 12.84
C VAL A 94 -11.41 4.13 12.73
N SER A 95 -11.66 5.01 11.77
CA SER A 95 -10.81 6.16 11.50
C SER A 95 -11.26 7.43 12.22
N HIS A 96 -10.31 8.22 12.68
CA HIS A 96 -10.59 9.59 13.09
C HIS A 96 -10.80 10.51 11.87
N THR A 97 -11.59 11.57 12.03
CA THR A 97 -11.89 12.53 10.97
C THR A 97 -10.68 13.26 10.39
N ASN A 98 -9.54 13.31 11.12
CA ASN A 98 -8.28 13.89 10.63
C ASN A 98 -7.39 12.89 9.88
N LEU A 99 -7.91 11.74 9.49
CA LEU A 99 -7.16 10.76 8.71
C LEU A 99 -6.60 11.39 7.43
N VAL A 100 -5.31 11.20 7.21
CA VAL A 100 -4.65 11.46 5.92
C VAL A 100 -4.05 10.16 5.44
N ILE A 101 -4.60 9.59 4.37
CA ILE A 101 -4.21 8.27 3.87
C ILE A 101 -3.82 8.29 2.41
N GLY A 102 -2.81 7.50 2.04
CA GLY A 102 -2.40 7.29 0.66
C GLY A 102 -1.22 6.36 0.51
N LEU A 103 -1.13 5.73 -0.66
CA LEU A 103 0.04 5.02 -1.15
C LEU A 103 0.90 6.02 -1.92
N VAL A 104 2.00 6.43 -1.30
CA VAL A 104 2.81 7.58 -1.75
C VAL A 104 4.23 7.19 -2.17
N GLU A 105 4.49 5.92 -2.35
CA GLU A 105 5.80 5.33 -2.64
C GLU A 105 6.43 5.90 -3.92
N THR A 106 5.61 6.24 -4.92
CA THR A 106 6.08 6.81 -6.19
C THR A 106 6.77 8.16 -6.03
N ILE A 107 6.43 8.93 -4.99
CA ILE A 107 7.10 10.19 -4.64
C ILE A 107 8.59 9.96 -4.37
N VAL A 108 8.91 8.88 -3.67
CA VAL A 108 10.29 8.52 -3.34
C VAL A 108 10.93 7.57 -4.36
N GLY A 109 10.26 7.35 -5.50
CA GLY A 109 10.79 6.53 -6.60
C GLY A 109 10.62 5.03 -6.41
N LEU A 110 9.67 4.61 -5.59
CA LEU A 110 9.34 3.20 -5.31
C LEU A 110 7.90 2.88 -5.73
N VAL A 111 7.53 1.62 -5.65
CA VAL A 111 6.16 1.13 -5.68
C VAL A 111 5.80 0.56 -4.30
N PRO A 112 4.50 0.46 -3.93
CA PRO A 112 4.08 -0.26 -2.73
C PRO A 112 4.71 -1.66 -2.67
N GLY A 113 5.21 -2.03 -1.51
CA GLY A 113 5.94 -3.29 -1.34
C GLY A 113 5.30 -4.27 -0.34
N GLY A 114 4.24 -3.85 0.38
CA GLY A 114 3.56 -4.63 1.40
C GLY A 114 2.15 -5.09 1.01
N GLY A 115 1.81 -5.08 -0.27
CA GLY A 115 0.51 -5.50 -0.78
C GLY A 115 -0.44 -4.35 -1.11
N GLY A 116 0.05 -3.11 -1.16
CA GLY A 116 -0.77 -1.94 -1.49
C GLY A 116 -1.35 -1.99 -2.89
N CYS A 117 -0.56 -2.35 -3.90
CA CYS A 117 -1.03 -2.53 -5.27
C CYS A 117 -2.07 -3.65 -5.34
N LYS A 118 -1.75 -4.81 -4.77
CA LYS A 118 -2.62 -5.99 -4.72
C LYS A 118 -3.97 -5.67 -4.10
N GLU A 119 -3.99 -5.03 -2.93
CA GLU A 119 -5.22 -4.75 -2.22
C GLU A 119 -6.10 -3.72 -2.95
N MET A 120 -5.49 -2.68 -3.50
CA MET A 120 -6.20 -1.69 -4.30
C MET A 120 -6.76 -2.30 -5.60
N LEU A 121 -6.00 -3.17 -6.29
CA LEU A 121 -6.50 -3.92 -7.43
C LEU A 121 -7.73 -4.74 -7.07
N TRP A 122 -7.68 -5.47 -5.94
CA TRP A 122 -8.81 -6.24 -5.45
C TRP A 122 -10.03 -5.36 -5.22
N ARG A 123 -9.91 -4.28 -4.45
CA ARG A 123 -11.01 -3.38 -4.11
C ARG A 123 -11.66 -2.77 -5.35
N TRP A 124 -10.87 -2.29 -6.31
CA TRP A 124 -11.38 -1.73 -7.54
C TRP A 124 -11.97 -2.77 -8.48
N SER A 125 -11.47 -4.00 -8.49
CA SER A 125 -12.06 -5.11 -9.27
C SER A 125 -13.45 -5.53 -8.79
N GLN A 126 -13.78 -5.26 -7.51
CA GLN A 126 -15.10 -5.60 -6.95
C GLN A 126 -16.18 -4.56 -7.26
N THR A 127 -15.84 -3.41 -7.84
CA THR A 127 -16.80 -2.41 -8.32
C THR A 127 -17.57 -2.92 -9.55
N GLU A 128 -18.73 -2.33 -9.85
CA GLU A 128 -19.50 -2.70 -11.04
C GLU A 128 -18.67 -2.59 -12.33
N ASN A 129 -17.94 -1.48 -12.50
CA ASN A 129 -17.06 -1.28 -13.64
C ASN A 129 -15.89 -2.26 -13.65
N GLY A 130 -15.29 -2.55 -12.48
CA GLY A 130 -14.19 -3.51 -12.38
C GLY A 130 -14.59 -4.95 -12.69
N LYS A 131 -15.84 -5.33 -12.42
CA LYS A 131 -16.39 -6.64 -12.80
C LYS A 131 -16.71 -6.74 -14.30
N SER A 132 -17.03 -5.63 -14.94
CA SER A 132 -17.40 -5.57 -16.36
C SER A 132 -16.20 -5.38 -17.30
N ASP A 133 -15.12 -4.75 -16.82
CA ASP A 133 -13.92 -4.45 -17.60
C ASP A 133 -12.65 -4.78 -16.80
N LEU A 134 -11.86 -5.75 -17.28
CA LEU A 134 -10.60 -6.18 -16.65
C LEU A 134 -9.54 -5.08 -16.59
N ASP A 135 -9.62 -4.08 -17.46
CA ASP A 135 -8.65 -2.98 -17.51
C ASP A 135 -9.02 -1.83 -16.57
N TYR A 136 -10.28 -1.78 -16.09
CA TYR A 136 -10.76 -0.69 -15.26
C TYR A 136 -10.00 -0.57 -13.93
N ALA A 137 -9.90 -1.65 -13.17
CA ALA A 137 -9.21 -1.65 -11.88
C ALA A 137 -7.72 -1.29 -12.02
N PRO A 138 -6.92 -1.93 -12.92
CA PRO A 138 -5.54 -1.53 -13.14
C PRO A 138 -5.35 -0.06 -13.51
N LEU A 139 -6.18 0.49 -14.39
CA LEU A 139 -6.08 1.89 -14.81
C LEU A 139 -6.44 2.85 -13.67
N LYS A 140 -7.46 2.53 -12.85
CA LYS A 140 -7.82 3.33 -11.67
C LYS A 140 -6.73 3.32 -10.60
N VAL A 141 -6.19 2.14 -10.30
CA VAL A 141 -5.11 2.01 -9.31
C VAL A 141 -3.83 2.68 -9.81
N PHE A 142 -3.54 2.59 -11.10
CA PHE A 142 -2.43 3.30 -11.72
C PHE A 142 -2.56 4.83 -11.58
N ASP A 143 -3.77 5.38 -11.78
CA ASP A 143 -4.06 6.79 -11.56
C ASP A 143 -3.92 7.19 -10.08
N ILE A 144 -4.37 6.35 -9.13
CA ILE A 144 -4.30 6.65 -7.70
C ILE A 144 -2.85 6.58 -7.19
N ILE A 145 -2.15 5.47 -7.42
CA ILE A 145 -0.79 5.26 -6.90
C ILE A 145 0.23 6.05 -7.71
N GLY A 146 0.09 6.10 -9.04
CA GLY A 146 1.00 6.82 -9.92
C GLY A 146 1.10 8.32 -9.61
N TYR A 147 -0.02 8.94 -9.28
CA TYR A 147 -0.07 10.34 -8.84
C TYR A 147 0.02 10.51 -7.31
N ALA A 148 0.30 9.44 -6.57
CA ALA A 148 0.34 9.44 -5.11
C ALA A 148 -0.87 10.16 -4.48
N LYS A 149 -2.08 9.87 -4.98
CA LYS A 149 -3.31 10.52 -4.50
C LYS A 149 -3.56 10.15 -3.06
N THR A 150 -3.68 11.16 -2.24
CA THR A 150 -4.03 11.04 -0.82
C THR A 150 -5.44 11.53 -0.57
N ALA A 151 -6.06 11.02 0.49
CA ALA A 151 -7.27 11.56 1.06
C ALA A 151 -6.94 12.26 2.37
N SER A 152 -7.51 13.43 2.63
CA SER A 152 -7.31 14.23 3.84
C SER A 152 -8.45 14.06 4.87
N SER A 153 -9.36 13.15 4.58
CA SER A 153 -10.46 12.76 5.47
C SER A 153 -10.99 11.38 5.13
N PRO A 154 -11.72 10.72 6.04
CA PRO A 154 -12.42 9.46 5.71
C PRO A 154 -13.41 9.60 4.55
N ASP A 155 -14.05 10.77 4.40
CA ASP A 155 -15.02 11.00 3.31
C ASP A 155 -14.33 11.07 1.94
N GLU A 156 -13.12 11.63 1.86
CA GLU A 156 -12.29 11.61 0.65
C GLU A 156 -11.65 10.24 0.40
N ALA A 157 -11.39 9.45 1.46
CA ALA A 157 -10.82 8.10 1.35
C ALA A 157 -11.81 7.08 0.76
N LEU A 158 -13.11 7.26 0.97
CA LEU A 158 -14.16 6.38 0.46
C LEU A 158 -14.16 6.28 -1.08
N PRO A 159 -14.24 7.38 -1.86
CA PRO A 159 -14.25 7.32 -3.32
C PRO A 159 -12.92 6.82 -3.92
N LEU A 160 -11.82 6.85 -3.15
CA LEU A 160 -10.53 6.27 -3.54
C LEU A 160 -10.39 4.80 -3.14
N LEU A 161 -11.37 4.24 -2.44
CA LEU A 161 -11.39 2.89 -1.89
C LEU A 161 -10.24 2.58 -0.90
N TYR A 162 -9.62 3.58 -0.32
CA TYR A 162 -8.77 3.39 0.86
C TYR A 162 -9.60 2.97 2.09
N LEU A 163 -10.83 3.48 2.17
CA LEU A 163 -11.86 3.03 3.11
C LEU A 163 -13.07 2.50 2.36
N THR A 164 -13.89 1.71 3.06
CA THR A 164 -15.13 1.13 2.58
C THR A 164 -16.33 1.68 3.36
N LYS A 165 -17.53 1.50 2.84
CA LYS A 165 -18.78 1.90 3.52
C LYS A 165 -19.01 1.17 4.86
N HIS A 166 -18.27 0.12 5.13
CA HIS A 166 -18.36 -0.66 6.38
C HIS A 166 -17.43 -0.10 7.47
N ASP A 167 -16.47 0.75 7.09
CA ASP A 167 -15.53 1.37 8.02
C ASP A 167 -16.20 2.51 8.78
N LYS A 168 -15.82 2.69 10.04
CA LYS A 168 -16.38 3.71 10.92
C LYS A 168 -15.56 4.99 10.89
N LYS A 169 -16.26 6.12 10.96
CA LYS A 169 -15.68 7.46 11.11
C LYS A 169 -16.04 8.04 12.47
N ILE A 170 -15.06 8.52 13.21
CA ILE A 170 -15.20 9.05 14.59
C ILE A 170 -14.62 10.46 14.66
N MET A 171 -15.40 11.42 15.18
CA MET A 171 -14.96 12.80 15.37
C MET A 171 -14.16 13.01 16.67
N ASN A 172 -14.53 12.30 17.73
CA ASN A 172 -13.83 12.40 18.99
C ASN A 172 -12.75 11.33 19.09
N ARG A 173 -11.47 11.75 19.01
CA ARG A 173 -10.32 10.85 19.05
C ARG A 173 -10.30 9.95 20.30
N ASN A 174 -10.75 10.46 21.45
CA ASN A 174 -10.78 9.69 22.71
C ASN A 174 -11.71 8.47 22.61
N ASN A 175 -12.64 8.47 21.67
CA ASN A 175 -13.57 7.37 21.46
C ASN A 175 -13.05 6.31 20.47
N LEU A 176 -11.92 6.52 19.79
CA LEU A 176 -11.38 5.56 18.80
C LEU A 176 -11.19 4.18 19.40
N LEU A 177 -10.51 4.09 20.54
CA LEU A 177 -10.26 2.82 21.21
C LEU A 177 -11.57 2.15 21.67
N LEU A 178 -12.51 2.94 22.19
CA LEU A 178 -13.82 2.42 22.62
C LEU A 178 -14.61 1.83 21.46
N GLU A 179 -14.66 2.53 20.32
CA GLU A 179 -15.38 2.07 19.13
C GLU A 179 -14.70 0.86 18.50
N ALA A 180 -13.38 0.80 18.48
CA ALA A 180 -12.63 -0.37 18.03
C ALA A 180 -12.91 -1.59 18.93
N LYS A 181 -12.96 -1.43 20.26
CA LYS A 181 -13.33 -2.49 21.20
C LYS A 181 -14.76 -3.01 20.96
N LYS A 182 -15.71 -2.11 20.62
CA LYS A 182 -17.08 -2.52 20.27
C LYS A 182 -17.10 -3.42 19.02
N LEU A 183 -16.24 -3.13 18.01
CA LEU A 183 -16.13 -4.00 16.84
C LEU A 183 -15.63 -5.39 17.19
N ILE A 184 -14.62 -5.52 18.06
CA ILE A 184 -14.19 -6.84 18.56
C ILE A 184 -15.35 -7.59 19.21
N ASN A 185 -16.07 -6.95 20.11
CA ASN A 185 -17.17 -7.57 20.84
C ASN A 185 -18.33 -8.01 19.92
N ASN A 186 -18.56 -7.29 18.84
CA ASN A 186 -19.59 -7.59 17.87
C ASN A 186 -19.18 -8.66 16.85
N ASN A 187 -17.89 -9.01 16.76
CA ASN A 187 -17.33 -9.98 15.81
C ASN A 187 -16.64 -11.15 16.53
N LYS A 188 -17.29 -11.71 17.54
CA LYS A 188 -16.76 -12.86 18.31
C LYS A 188 -16.54 -14.12 17.45
N ASP A 189 -17.40 -14.31 16.47
CA ASP A 189 -17.35 -15.42 15.52
C ASP A 189 -16.65 -15.00 14.21
N PHE A 190 -15.59 -14.20 14.32
CA PHE A 190 -14.81 -13.73 13.18
C PHE A 190 -14.23 -14.91 12.40
N ILE A 191 -14.41 -14.88 11.09
CA ILE A 191 -13.79 -15.79 10.13
C ILE A 191 -12.88 -14.98 9.22
N PRO A 192 -11.59 -15.35 9.08
CA PRO A 192 -10.68 -14.67 8.17
C PRO A 192 -11.22 -14.66 6.73
N PRO A 193 -10.92 -13.64 5.94
CA PRO A 193 -11.30 -13.62 4.53
C PRO A 193 -10.59 -14.73 3.75
N ASN A 194 -11.17 -15.16 2.65
CA ASN A 194 -10.49 -16.03 1.70
C ASN A 194 -9.41 -15.25 0.92
N GLU A 195 -8.39 -15.95 0.45
CA GLU A 195 -7.42 -15.37 -0.49
C GLU A 195 -8.11 -14.88 -1.77
N CYS A 196 -7.64 -13.76 -2.28
CA CYS A 196 -8.15 -13.16 -3.50
C CYS A 196 -7.45 -13.75 -4.74
N THR A 197 -8.17 -13.79 -5.84
CA THR A 197 -7.60 -14.12 -7.15
C THR A 197 -7.85 -12.99 -8.13
N PHE A 198 -6.96 -12.86 -9.12
CA PHE A 198 -6.97 -11.74 -10.05
C PHE A 198 -6.97 -12.24 -11.49
N LYS A 199 -7.80 -11.64 -12.32
CA LYS A 199 -7.73 -11.74 -13.77
C LYS A 199 -7.34 -10.39 -14.32
N LEU A 200 -6.19 -10.31 -14.98
CA LEU A 200 -5.62 -9.10 -15.52
C LEU A 200 -5.28 -9.31 -17.01
N SER A 201 -5.42 -8.29 -17.82
CA SER A 201 -5.21 -8.42 -19.27
C SER A 201 -3.73 -8.34 -19.69
N GLY A 202 -2.80 -8.22 -18.74
CA GLY A 202 -1.36 -8.27 -19.00
C GLY A 202 -0.88 -7.13 -19.90
N ASP A 203 -0.24 -7.49 -21.01
CA ASP A 203 0.33 -6.52 -21.96
C ASP A 203 -0.69 -5.54 -22.52
N VAL A 204 -1.97 -5.91 -22.60
CA VAL A 204 -3.02 -5.05 -23.15
C VAL A 204 -3.21 -3.81 -22.27
N VAL A 205 -3.47 -3.99 -20.97
CA VAL A 205 -3.66 -2.86 -20.06
C VAL A 205 -2.34 -2.14 -19.77
N ARG A 206 -1.20 -2.88 -19.75
CA ARG A 206 0.12 -2.26 -19.58
C ARG A 206 0.43 -1.29 -20.74
N GLY A 207 0.10 -1.66 -21.97
CA GLY A 207 0.25 -0.77 -23.12
C GLY A 207 -0.59 0.51 -23.02
N LYS A 208 -1.80 0.45 -22.40
CA LYS A 208 -2.60 1.64 -22.11
C LYS A 208 -1.90 2.56 -21.09
N MET A 209 -1.36 1.98 -20.00
CA MET A 209 -0.61 2.73 -18.98
C MET A 209 0.67 3.35 -19.55
N TYR A 210 1.39 2.63 -20.42
CA TYR A 210 2.59 3.17 -21.09
C TYR A 210 2.27 4.38 -21.97
N LYS A 211 1.17 4.36 -22.72
CA LYS A 211 0.73 5.52 -23.51
C LYS A 211 0.44 6.75 -22.63
N ILE A 212 -0.11 6.53 -21.43
CA ILE A 212 -0.30 7.63 -20.46
C ILE A 212 1.05 8.18 -20.01
N LEU A 213 2.02 7.30 -19.68
CA LEU A 213 3.35 7.71 -19.25
C LEU A 213 4.12 8.44 -20.36
N ASP A 214 4.08 7.93 -21.58
CA ASP A 214 4.76 8.55 -22.73
C ASP A 214 4.24 9.96 -22.97
N LYS A 215 2.91 10.15 -22.91
CA LYS A 215 2.29 11.47 -23.01
C LYS A 215 2.74 12.41 -21.88
N LEU A 216 2.76 11.93 -20.63
CA LEU A 216 3.23 12.74 -19.48
C LEU A 216 4.70 13.13 -19.62
N TYR A 217 5.52 12.25 -20.18
CA TYR A 217 6.93 12.50 -20.43
C TYR A 217 7.13 13.53 -21.57
N GLU A 218 6.42 13.38 -22.69
CA GLU A 218 6.41 14.32 -23.79
C GLU A 218 5.97 15.73 -23.35
N GLU A 219 4.93 15.81 -22.49
CA GLU A 219 4.43 17.05 -21.89
C GLU A 219 5.34 17.58 -20.76
N LYS A 220 6.47 16.92 -20.48
CA LYS A 220 7.40 17.25 -19.38
C LYS A 220 6.76 17.34 -17.99
N LYS A 221 5.67 16.61 -17.79
CA LYS A 221 5.00 16.48 -16.48
C LYS A 221 5.69 15.49 -15.56
N ILE A 222 6.42 14.55 -16.13
CA ILE A 222 7.34 13.63 -15.43
C ILE A 222 8.71 13.67 -16.11
N LEU A 223 9.77 13.43 -15.33
CA LEU A 223 11.13 13.28 -15.83
C LEU A 223 11.45 11.80 -16.05
N GLU A 224 12.69 11.52 -16.51
CA GLU A 224 13.11 10.18 -16.93
C GLU A 224 12.92 9.14 -15.84
N HIS A 225 13.32 9.44 -14.60
CA HIS A 225 13.13 8.49 -13.51
C HIS A 225 11.63 8.29 -13.12
N GLY A 226 10.82 9.33 -13.26
CA GLY A 226 9.35 9.22 -13.12
C GLY A 226 8.74 8.25 -14.13
N LEU A 227 9.25 8.24 -15.37
CA LEU A 227 8.87 7.27 -16.40
C LEU A 227 9.27 5.83 -16.00
N VAL A 228 10.48 5.65 -15.45
CA VAL A 228 10.96 4.34 -14.95
C VAL A 228 10.05 3.82 -13.84
N VAL A 229 9.76 4.64 -12.82
CA VAL A 229 8.88 4.28 -11.70
C VAL A 229 7.47 3.93 -12.18
N GLY A 230 6.91 4.75 -13.08
CA GLY A 230 5.60 4.51 -13.66
C GLY A 230 5.54 3.20 -14.46
N LYS A 231 6.59 2.82 -15.19
CA LYS A 231 6.66 1.55 -15.93
C LYS A 231 6.72 0.35 -15.01
N GLU A 232 7.45 0.41 -13.88
CA GLU A 232 7.44 -0.66 -12.88
C GLU A 232 6.07 -0.77 -12.20
N LEU A 233 5.43 0.35 -11.84
CA LEU A 233 4.05 0.33 -11.33
C LEU A 233 3.07 -0.31 -12.33
N ALA A 234 3.16 0.05 -13.61
CA ALA A 234 2.33 -0.54 -14.67
C ALA A 234 2.58 -2.04 -14.83
N TYR A 235 3.83 -2.49 -14.65
CA TYR A 235 4.19 -3.91 -14.67
C TYR A 235 3.48 -4.69 -13.55
N VAL A 236 3.53 -4.18 -12.31
CA VAL A 236 2.83 -4.79 -11.17
C VAL A 236 1.33 -4.84 -11.43
N LEU A 237 0.71 -3.70 -11.76
CA LEU A 237 -0.73 -3.56 -11.89
C LEU A 237 -1.32 -4.31 -13.09
N SER A 238 -0.51 -4.62 -14.08
CA SER A 238 -0.93 -5.46 -15.22
C SER A 238 -0.80 -6.96 -14.95
N GLY A 239 -0.22 -7.37 -13.81
CA GLY A 239 0.04 -8.77 -13.47
C GLY A 239 1.32 -9.32 -14.10
N GLY A 240 2.31 -8.47 -14.40
CA GLY A 240 3.57 -8.91 -14.99
C GLY A 240 3.39 -9.59 -16.36
N LYS A 241 4.03 -10.73 -16.54
CA LYS A 241 3.97 -11.52 -17.77
C LYS A 241 2.73 -12.44 -17.80
N THR A 242 1.53 -11.88 -17.68
CA THR A 242 0.27 -12.60 -17.70
C THR A 242 -0.62 -12.21 -18.89
N ASN A 243 -1.77 -12.84 -19.01
CA ASN A 243 -2.83 -12.51 -19.94
C ASN A 243 -4.20 -12.80 -19.32
N SER A 244 -5.28 -12.38 -19.99
CA SER A 244 -6.67 -12.49 -19.50
C SER A 244 -7.19 -13.92 -19.25
N LYS A 245 -6.47 -14.95 -19.72
CA LYS A 245 -6.83 -16.37 -19.51
C LYS A 245 -6.28 -16.91 -18.19
N ASN A 246 -5.22 -16.29 -17.67
CA ASN A 246 -4.56 -16.73 -16.45
C ASN A 246 -5.26 -16.15 -15.21
N VAL A 247 -5.24 -16.92 -14.13
CA VAL A 247 -5.67 -16.46 -12.80
C VAL A 247 -4.41 -16.33 -11.95
N LEU A 248 -4.21 -15.15 -11.41
CA LEU A 248 -3.11 -14.85 -10.48
C LEU A 248 -3.61 -14.96 -9.05
N THR A 249 -2.72 -15.36 -8.15
CA THR A 249 -2.93 -15.40 -6.70
C THR A 249 -2.49 -14.09 -6.03
N GLU A 250 -2.76 -13.93 -4.73
CA GLU A 250 -2.18 -12.84 -3.96
C GLU A 250 -0.64 -12.94 -3.91
N GLU A 251 -0.08 -14.14 -3.82
CA GLU A 251 1.37 -14.35 -3.79
C GLU A 251 2.05 -13.94 -5.11
N ASP A 252 1.39 -14.15 -6.26
CA ASP A 252 1.90 -13.65 -7.54
C ASP A 252 2.02 -12.12 -7.53
N LEU A 253 1.01 -11.42 -6.99
CA LEU A 253 1.02 -9.96 -6.90
C LEU A 253 2.06 -9.45 -5.89
N TYR A 254 2.20 -10.09 -4.73
CA TYR A 254 3.25 -9.79 -3.76
C TYR A 254 4.65 -9.95 -4.39
N SER A 255 4.85 -11.02 -5.16
CA SER A 255 6.12 -11.27 -5.86
C SER A 255 6.43 -10.16 -6.87
N LEU A 256 5.44 -9.68 -7.63
CA LEU A 256 5.60 -8.57 -8.57
C LEU A 256 5.91 -7.24 -7.86
N GLU A 257 5.27 -6.96 -6.73
CA GLU A 257 5.58 -5.78 -5.91
C GLU A 257 7.03 -5.83 -5.41
N LEU A 258 7.47 -6.97 -4.88
CA LEU A 258 8.84 -7.18 -4.40
C LEU A 258 9.85 -7.02 -5.54
N GLU A 259 9.62 -7.67 -6.69
CA GLU A 259 10.49 -7.58 -7.86
C GLU A 259 10.67 -6.12 -8.30
N SER A 260 9.57 -5.39 -8.47
CA SER A 260 9.59 -3.98 -8.90
C SER A 260 10.22 -3.06 -7.83
N PHE A 261 9.92 -3.29 -6.55
CA PHE A 261 10.56 -2.57 -5.45
C PHE A 261 12.09 -2.75 -5.50
N MET A 262 12.57 -3.99 -5.64
CA MET A 262 14.01 -4.29 -5.68
C MET A 262 14.71 -3.69 -6.91
N LYS A 263 14.06 -3.70 -8.07
CA LYS A 263 14.57 -3.01 -9.27
C LYS A 263 14.72 -1.51 -9.04
N LEU A 264 13.72 -0.88 -8.43
CA LEU A 264 13.72 0.56 -8.19
C LEU A 264 14.72 0.98 -7.12
N ILE A 265 14.78 0.29 -5.98
CA ILE A 265 15.72 0.65 -4.91
C ILE A 265 17.20 0.49 -5.32
N SER A 266 17.49 -0.34 -6.32
CA SER A 266 18.82 -0.46 -6.90
C SER A 266 19.26 0.75 -7.75
N LYS A 267 18.30 1.63 -8.15
CA LYS A 267 18.56 2.82 -8.95
C LYS A 267 19.06 3.96 -8.09
N LYS A 268 20.11 4.65 -8.58
CA LYS A 268 20.66 5.81 -7.87
C LYS A 268 19.63 6.93 -7.72
N GLU A 269 18.82 7.14 -8.75
CA GLU A 269 17.80 8.19 -8.78
C GLU A 269 16.72 7.96 -7.71
N THR A 270 16.31 6.71 -7.45
CA THR A 270 15.44 6.35 -6.32
C THR A 270 16.11 6.65 -4.99
N GLN A 271 17.38 6.24 -4.82
CA GLN A 271 18.14 6.49 -3.61
C GLN A 271 18.29 7.99 -3.34
N ASP A 272 18.55 8.79 -4.37
CA ASP A 272 18.63 10.25 -4.28
C ASP A 272 17.27 10.87 -3.86
N ARG A 273 16.12 10.37 -4.38
CA ARG A 273 14.78 10.79 -3.93
C ARG A 273 14.56 10.49 -2.46
N ILE A 274 14.89 9.28 -2.01
CA ILE A 274 14.74 8.86 -0.62
C ILE A 274 15.58 9.76 0.30
N ILE A 275 16.87 9.92 0.00
CA ILE A 275 17.79 10.74 0.80
C ILE A 275 17.31 12.19 0.86
N HIS A 276 16.87 12.76 -0.26
CA HIS A 276 16.37 14.12 -0.31
C HIS A 276 15.12 14.28 0.55
N THR A 277 14.17 13.34 0.44
CA THR A 277 12.93 13.38 1.22
C THR A 277 13.20 13.23 2.72
N LEU A 278 14.10 12.32 3.12
CA LEU A 278 14.48 12.15 4.52
C LEU A 278 15.14 13.41 5.11
N ASN A 279 15.96 14.12 4.31
CA ASN A 279 16.67 15.31 4.78
C ASN A 279 15.82 16.58 4.77
N THR A 280 14.88 16.70 3.85
CA THR A 280 14.16 17.97 3.59
C THR A 280 12.66 17.90 3.88
N GLY A 281 12.08 16.70 3.99
CA GLY A 281 10.63 16.49 4.03
C GLY A 281 9.92 16.82 2.71
N LYS A 282 10.66 17.02 1.62
CA LYS A 282 10.12 17.39 0.30
C LYS A 282 10.49 16.37 -0.77
N PRO A 283 9.64 16.16 -1.80
CA PRO A 283 9.99 15.30 -2.91
C PRO A 283 11.13 15.87 -3.77
N LEU A 284 11.96 14.98 -4.32
CA LEU A 284 12.92 15.29 -5.39
C LEU A 284 12.32 14.82 -6.72
N ILE A 285 12.36 15.68 -7.72
CA ILE A 285 11.96 15.35 -9.10
C ILE A 285 13.22 15.25 -9.94
N ASN A 286 13.55 14.08 -10.46
CA ASN A 286 14.74 13.76 -11.25
C ASN A 286 14.40 12.84 -12.44
#